data_6e4b41c9878ebbe8739a12325810f2b7
#
_entry.id   6e4b41c9878ebbe8739a12325810f2b7
#
_cell.length_a   1.000
_cell.length_b   1.000
_cell.length_c   1.000
_cell.angle_alpha   90.00
_cell.angle_beta   90.00
_cell.angle_gamma   90.00
#
_symmetry.space_group_name_H-M   'P 1'
#
loop_
_entity.id
_entity.type
_entity.pdbx_description
1 polymer ?
#
loop_
_entity_poly.entity_id
_entity_poly.type
_entity_poly.pdbx_seq_one_letter_code
_entity_poly.pdbx_strand_id
1 'polypeptide(L)'
;MTTISASQAQAMLHTMADMQDEHNVLVHPQWREQGFEFYRAMWVECAEMLDHFGWKWWKQQTPDIDQVKLELVDIWHFALSDLMREGAIDPAVAEQLAAVHVAEATDPESFRLAIEALAAACLSTRSIDLSAFCAAMAALPMDYAELYALYIGKNMLNRFQQQNQDLE
;
A
#
# COMPACT_ATOMS: atom_id res chain seq x y z
N MET A 1 -21.30 -1.85 10.35
CA MET A 1 -20.06 -1.19 9.86
C MET A 1 -20.14 0.29 10.12
N THR A 2 -19.18 0.86 10.80
CA THR A 2 -19.12 2.31 10.99
C THR A 2 -18.63 2.95 9.69
N THR A 3 -19.47 3.76 9.06
CA THR A 3 -19.11 4.50 7.85
C THR A 3 -18.09 5.59 8.21
N ILE A 4 -16.96 5.61 7.51
CA ILE A 4 -15.94 6.67 7.67
C ILE A 4 -16.48 7.94 7.00
N SER A 5 -16.54 9.06 7.72
CA SER A 5 -16.89 10.35 7.14
C SER A 5 -15.79 10.88 6.22
N ALA A 6 -16.13 11.79 5.31
CA ALA A 6 -15.14 12.45 4.44
C ALA A 6 -14.03 13.13 5.26
N SER A 7 -14.37 13.79 6.34
CA SER A 7 -13.45 14.46 7.25
C SER A 7 -12.52 13.46 7.95
N GLN A 8 -13.05 12.33 8.42
CA GLN A 8 -12.25 11.25 9.01
C GLN A 8 -11.30 10.61 7.98
N ALA A 9 -11.79 10.36 6.78
CA ALA A 9 -10.97 9.78 5.70
C ALA A 9 -9.77 10.68 5.35
N GLN A 10 -9.99 11.99 5.28
CA GLN A 10 -8.93 12.98 5.05
C GLN A 10 -7.94 13.03 6.22
N ALA A 11 -8.41 13.03 7.46
CA ALA A 11 -7.55 13.02 8.64
C ALA A 11 -6.67 11.76 8.69
N MET A 12 -7.22 10.60 8.36
CA MET A 12 -6.47 9.34 8.27
C MET A 12 -5.39 9.41 7.18
N LEU A 13 -5.70 9.94 6.02
CA LEU A 13 -4.74 10.10 4.92
C LEU A 13 -3.59 11.04 5.32
N HIS A 14 -3.89 12.17 5.91
CA HIS A 14 -2.88 13.13 6.36
C HIS A 14 -1.99 12.54 7.47
N THR A 15 -2.56 11.80 8.41
CA THR A 15 -1.79 11.10 9.43
C THR A 15 -0.79 10.12 8.83
N MET A 16 -1.23 9.31 7.87
CA MET A 16 -0.34 8.36 7.19
C MET A 16 0.74 9.08 6.38
N ALA A 17 0.38 10.14 5.65
CA ALA A 17 1.33 10.91 4.87
C ALA A 17 2.40 11.58 5.77
N ASP A 18 1.99 12.19 6.88
CA ASP A 18 2.92 12.81 7.83
C ASP A 18 3.87 11.77 8.44
N MET A 19 3.37 10.60 8.83
CA MET A 19 4.20 9.50 9.35
C MET A 19 5.19 8.99 8.30
N GLN A 20 4.75 8.90 7.04
CA GLN A 20 5.61 8.46 5.95
C GLN A 20 6.70 9.49 5.65
N ASP A 21 6.37 10.78 5.66
CA ASP A 21 7.35 11.86 5.48
C ASP A 21 8.42 11.83 6.58
N GLU A 22 8.02 11.70 7.85
CA GLU A 22 8.95 11.56 8.96
C GLU A 22 9.90 10.36 8.79
N HIS A 23 9.37 9.22 8.34
CA HIS A 23 10.20 8.05 8.05
C HIS A 23 11.17 8.31 6.90
N ASN A 24 10.68 8.88 5.80
CA ASN A 24 11.50 9.18 4.63
C ASN A 24 12.63 10.17 4.95
N VAL A 25 12.37 11.15 5.79
CA VAL A 25 13.38 12.13 6.26
C VAL A 25 14.48 11.45 7.08
N LEU A 26 14.14 10.44 7.89
CA LEU A 26 15.14 9.64 8.62
C LEU A 26 16.06 8.88 7.66
N VAL A 27 15.51 8.33 6.59
CA VAL A 27 16.28 7.60 5.56
C VAL A 27 17.13 8.57 4.73
N HIS A 28 16.52 9.64 4.26
CA HIS A 28 17.19 10.68 3.48
C HIS A 28 16.49 12.04 3.64
N PRO A 29 17.11 13.04 4.28
CA PRO A 29 16.46 14.34 4.56
C PRO A 29 15.90 15.05 3.32
N GLN A 30 16.50 14.83 2.15
CA GLN A 30 16.10 15.43 0.88
C GLN A 30 15.48 14.38 -0.07
N TRP A 31 14.69 13.47 0.46
CA TRP A 31 14.17 12.33 -0.28
C TRP A 31 13.33 12.72 -1.51
N ARG A 32 12.66 13.87 -1.48
CA ARG A 32 11.83 14.33 -2.61
C ARG A 32 12.62 14.69 -3.85
N GLU A 33 13.87 15.13 -3.70
CA GLU A 33 14.74 15.56 -4.81
C GLU A 33 15.62 14.43 -5.36
N GLN A 34 15.60 13.25 -4.76
CA GLN A 34 16.53 12.17 -5.12
C GLN A 34 16.10 11.37 -6.36
N GLY A 35 14.87 11.54 -6.84
CA GLY A 35 14.35 10.75 -7.97
C GLY A 35 14.20 9.26 -7.65
N PHE A 36 13.97 8.89 -6.40
CA PHE A 36 13.75 7.49 -6.02
C PHE A 36 12.60 6.88 -6.82
N GLU A 37 12.84 5.71 -7.36
CA GLU A 37 11.90 5.04 -8.25
C GLU A 37 10.93 4.17 -7.45
N PHE A 38 10.00 4.80 -6.73
CA PHE A 38 9.01 4.12 -5.89
C PHE A 38 8.17 3.10 -6.66
N TYR A 39 7.90 3.35 -7.95
CA TYR A 39 7.14 2.40 -8.77
C TYR A 39 7.81 1.02 -8.85
N ARG A 40 9.16 0.97 -8.84
CA ARG A 40 9.89 -0.29 -8.90
C ARG A 40 9.69 -1.09 -7.63
N ALA A 41 9.76 -0.44 -6.47
CA ALA A 41 9.44 -1.07 -5.20
C ALA A 41 7.99 -1.58 -5.19
N MET A 42 7.03 -0.80 -5.69
CA MET A 42 5.62 -1.20 -5.72
C MET A 42 5.37 -2.47 -6.54
N TRP A 43 5.92 -2.57 -7.75
CA TRP A 43 5.67 -3.79 -8.53
C TRP A 43 6.44 -5.02 -7.99
N VAL A 44 7.59 -4.82 -7.36
CA VAL A 44 8.31 -5.91 -6.66
C VAL A 44 7.47 -6.44 -5.50
N GLU A 45 6.86 -5.56 -4.70
CA GLU A 45 5.92 -5.97 -3.64
C GLU A 45 4.68 -6.69 -4.19
N CYS A 46 4.21 -6.32 -5.38
CA CYS A 46 3.15 -7.08 -6.06
C CYS A 46 3.57 -8.54 -6.31
N ALA A 47 4.80 -8.76 -6.74
CA ALA A 47 5.33 -10.10 -6.97
C ALA A 47 5.46 -10.89 -5.66
N GLU A 48 5.91 -10.25 -4.58
CA GLU A 48 5.99 -10.87 -3.25
C GLU A 48 4.59 -11.20 -2.71
N MET A 49 3.63 -10.30 -2.90
CA MET A 49 2.23 -10.51 -2.54
C MET A 49 1.65 -11.73 -3.26
N LEU A 50 1.92 -11.86 -4.56
CA LEU A 50 1.50 -13.00 -5.35
C LEU A 50 2.13 -14.30 -4.84
N ASP A 51 3.40 -14.27 -4.46
CA ASP A 51 4.12 -15.43 -3.95
C ASP A 51 3.55 -15.91 -2.60
N HIS A 52 3.23 -14.99 -1.70
CA HIS A 52 2.56 -15.31 -0.43
C HIS A 52 1.11 -15.78 -0.60
N PHE A 53 0.42 -15.30 -1.62
CA PHE A 53 -0.96 -15.70 -1.92
C PHE A 53 -1.03 -17.09 -2.56
N GLY A 54 -0.06 -17.45 -3.39
CA GLY A 54 -0.04 -18.69 -4.15
C GLY A 54 -0.49 -18.50 -5.60
N TRP A 55 0.33 -18.94 -6.54
CA TRP A 55 0.14 -18.77 -7.97
C TRP A 55 0.54 -19.99 -8.78
N LYS A 56 1.18 -20.99 -8.14
CA LYS A 56 1.72 -22.17 -8.82
C LYS A 56 0.60 -23.17 -9.11
N TRP A 57 0.24 -23.35 -10.37
CA TRP A 57 -0.81 -24.29 -10.78
C TRP A 57 -0.39 -25.76 -10.64
N TRP A 58 0.93 -26.04 -10.54
CA TRP A 58 1.47 -27.38 -10.42
C TRP A 58 1.67 -27.83 -8.96
N LYS A 59 1.34 -27.01 -8.00
CA LYS A 59 1.54 -27.27 -6.59
C LYS A 59 0.41 -26.66 -5.78
N GLN A 60 -0.14 -27.44 -4.86
CA GLN A 60 -1.10 -26.88 -3.91
C GLN A 60 -0.41 -25.89 -2.99
N GLN A 61 -0.97 -24.69 -2.86
CA GLN A 61 -0.51 -23.63 -1.99
C GLN A 61 -1.66 -23.11 -1.15
N THR A 62 -1.38 -22.78 0.10
CA THR A 62 -2.34 -22.12 1.01
C THR A 62 -1.97 -20.65 1.10
N PRO A 63 -2.89 -19.73 0.78
CA PRO A 63 -2.62 -18.29 0.92
C PRO A 63 -2.29 -17.91 2.36
N ASP A 64 -1.18 -17.16 2.53
CA ASP A 64 -0.87 -16.48 3.78
C ASP A 64 -1.46 -15.06 3.73
N ILE A 65 -2.72 -14.95 4.10
CA ILE A 65 -3.49 -13.71 3.96
C ILE A 65 -2.92 -12.59 4.82
N ASP A 66 -2.45 -12.89 6.02
CA ASP A 66 -1.86 -11.87 6.90
C ASP A 66 -0.60 -11.27 6.27
N GLN A 67 0.26 -12.10 5.69
CA GLN A 67 1.44 -11.64 4.97
C GLN A 67 1.08 -10.89 3.69
N VAL A 68 0.09 -11.36 2.95
CA VAL A 68 -0.42 -10.67 1.75
C VAL A 68 -0.90 -9.25 2.08
N LYS A 69 -1.61 -9.08 3.21
CA LYS A 69 -2.05 -7.77 3.68
C LYS A 69 -0.86 -6.86 4.01
N LEU A 70 0.18 -7.40 4.64
CA LEU A 70 1.39 -6.62 4.95
C LEU A 70 2.13 -6.18 3.67
N GLU A 71 2.19 -7.01 2.65
CA GLU A 71 2.79 -6.63 1.36
C GLU A 71 1.98 -5.50 0.69
N LEU A 72 0.65 -5.54 0.77
CA LEU A 72 -0.19 -4.44 0.25
C LEU A 72 0.05 -3.14 1.04
N VAL A 73 0.27 -3.23 2.34
CA VAL A 73 0.65 -2.09 3.18
C VAL A 73 2.03 -1.55 2.80
N ASP A 74 2.99 -2.41 2.46
CA ASP A 74 4.31 -1.98 1.97
C ASP A 74 4.19 -1.22 0.64
N ILE A 75 3.34 -1.68 -0.28
CA ILE A 75 3.01 -0.92 -1.49
C ILE A 75 2.46 0.46 -1.11
N TRP A 76 1.59 0.54 -0.10
CA TRP A 76 1.02 1.81 0.34
C TRP A 76 2.07 2.79 0.91
N HIS A 77 3.10 2.31 1.61
CA HIS A 77 4.24 3.13 2.03
C HIS A 77 4.91 3.83 0.83
N PHE A 78 5.20 3.08 -0.22
CA PHE A 78 5.80 3.62 -1.44
C PHE A 78 4.83 4.52 -2.21
N ALA A 79 3.55 4.15 -2.26
CA ALA A 79 2.51 4.94 -2.90
C ALA A 79 2.30 6.31 -2.23
N LEU A 80 2.31 6.37 -0.90
CA LEU A 80 2.27 7.63 -0.16
C LEU A 80 3.45 8.55 -0.50
N SER A 81 4.65 7.98 -0.59
CA SER A 81 5.85 8.72 -0.96
C SER A 81 5.75 9.28 -2.38
N ASP A 82 5.27 8.47 -3.31
CA ASP A 82 5.03 8.88 -4.69
C ASP A 82 3.99 10.00 -4.79
N LEU A 83 2.85 9.85 -4.12
CA LEU A 83 1.79 10.86 -4.05
C LEU A 83 2.27 12.17 -3.42
N MET A 84 3.02 12.11 -2.31
CA MET A 84 3.57 13.30 -1.66
C MET A 84 4.56 14.04 -2.57
N ARG A 85 5.42 13.33 -3.27
CA ARG A 85 6.38 13.93 -4.20
C ARG A 85 5.69 14.67 -5.33
N GLU A 86 4.57 14.13 -5.81
CA GLU A 86 3.76 14.75 -6.86
C GLU A 86 2.79 15.83 -6.34
N GLY A 87 2.76 16.07 -5.02
CA GLY A 87 1.81 17.01 -4.42
C GLY A 87 0.35 16.58 -4.51
N ALA A 88 0.10 15.27 -4.53
CA ALA A 88 -1.21 14.66 -4.79
C ALA A 88 -1.89 14.08 -3.54
N ILE A 89 -1.51 14.47 -2.35
CA ILE A 89 -2.23 14.14 -1.11
C ILE A 89 -3.42 15.09 -0.98
N ASP A 90 -4.51 14.74 -1.59
CA ASP A 90 -5.71 15.58 -1.67
C ASP A 90 -7.00 14.84 -1.23
N PRO A 91 -8.12 15.57 -1.05
CA PRO A 91 -9.38 14.97 -0.61
C PRO A 91 -9.90 13.85 -1.53
N ALA A 92 -9.64 13.91 -2.83
CA ALA A 92 -10.09 12.90 -3.79
C ALA A 92 -9.44 11.54 -3.53
N VAL A 93 -8.18 11.53 -3.10
CA VAL A 93 -7.48 10.29 -2.70
C VAL A 93 -8.15 9.65 -1.49
N ALA A 94 -8.42 10.43 -0.46
CA ALA A 94 -9.10 9.95 0.74
C ALA A 94 -10.50 9.42 0.44
N GLU A 95 -11.26 10.11 -0.39
CA GLU A 95 -12.59 9.71 -0.83
C GLU A 95 -12.55 8.37 -1.58
N GLN A 96 -11.61 8.20 -2.49
CA GLN A 96 -11.48 6.97 -3.25
C GLN A 96 -11.11 5.77 -2.36
N LEU A 97 -10.22 5.95 -1.39
CA LEU A 97 -9.89 4.92 -0.41
C LEU A 97 -11.07 4.55 0.48
N ALA A 98 -11.79 5.55 0.99
CA ALA A 98 -12.97 5.34 1.83
C ALA A 98 -14.14 4.68 1.08
N ALA A 99 -14.20 4.83 -0.23
CA ALA A 99 -15.23 4.25 -1.10
C ALA A 99 -14.96 2.77 -1.46
N VAL A 100 -13.85 2.19 -1.04
CA VAL A 100 -13.55 0.78 -1.33
C VAL A 100 -14.60 -0.13 -0.69
N HIS A 101 -15.29 -0.88 -1.53
CA HIS A 101 -16.23 -1.93 -1.12
C HIS A 101 -15.54 -3.28 -1.20
N VAL A 102 -15.33 -3.88 -0.05
CA VAL A 102 -14.67 -5.19 0.03
C VAL A 102 -15.58 -6.31 -0.46
N ALA A 103 -15.00 -7.29 -1.14
CA ALA A 103 -15.68 -8.51 -1.49
C ALA A 103 -16.12 -9.28 -0.24
N GLU A 104 -17.22 -10.04 -0.33
CA GLU A 104 -17.67 -10.89 0.79
C GLU A 104 -16.66 -12.00 1.13
N ALA A 105 -15.96 -12.49 0.11
CA ALA A 105 -14.89 -13.48 0.25
C ALA A 105 -13.87 -13.26 -0.86
N THR A 106 -12.64 -13.71 -0.61
CA THR A 106 -11.59 -13.70 -1.63
C THR A 106 -11.90 -14.69 -2.73
N ASP A 107 -12.06 -14.22 -3.96
CA ASP A 107 -11.97 -15.06 -5.15
C ASP A 107 -10.51 -15.11 -5.62
N PRO A 108 -9.85 -16.30 -5.57
CA PRO A 108 -8.41 -16.36 -5.79
C PRO A 108 -7.94 -15.81 -7.13
N GLU A 109 -8.67 -16.10 -8.21
CA GLU A 109 -8.28 -15.64 -9.54
C GLU A 109 -8.52 -14.14 -9.70
N SER A 110 -9.63 -13.62 -9.21
CA SER A 110 -9.91 -12.18 -9.21
C SER A 110 -8.85 -11.40 -8.45
N PHE A 111 -8.37 -11.93 -7.33
CA PHE A 111 -7.30 -11.29 -6.57
C PHE A 111 -5.97 -11.31 -7.33
N ARG A 112 -5.57 -12.45 -7.93
CA ARG A 112 -4.35 -12.52 -8.75
C ARG A 112 -4.38 -11.51 -9.90
N LEU A 113 -5.50 -11.42 -10.60
CA LEU A 113 -5.68 -10.46 -11.69
C LEU A 113 -5.62 -9.00 -11.22
N ALA A 114 -6.15 -8.71 -10.02
CA ALA A 114 -6.05 -7.37 -9.43
C ALA A 114 -4.59 -6.98 -9.09
N ILE A 115 -3.80 -7.92 -8.55
CA ILE A 115 -2.37 -7.70 -8.30
C ILE A 115 -1.62 -7.46 -9.61
N GLU A 116 -1.87 -8.28 -10.62
CA GLU A 116 -1.23 -8.17 -11.94
C GLU A 116 -1.58 -6.83 -12.62
N ALA A 117 -2.83 -6.38 -12.50
CA ALA A 117 -3.25 -5.08 -13.02
C ALA A 117 -2.52 -3.92 -12.30
N LEU A 118 -2.35 -4.02 -10.98
CA LEU A 118 -1.60 -3.03 -10.20
C LEU A 118 -0.13 -3.00 -10.62
N ALA A 119 0.52 -4.15 -10.76
CA ALA A 119 1.91 -4.25 -11.22
C ALA A 119 2.08 -3.69 -12.63
N ALA A 120 1.18 -4.04 -13.54
CA ALA A 120 1.18 -3.54 -14.91
C ALA A 120 1.03 -2.01 -14.97
N ALA A 121 0.14 -1.44 -14.16
CA ALA A 121 -0.03 0.01 -14.06
C ALA A 121 1.23 0.70 -13.53
N CYS A 122 1.84 0.17 -12.47
CA CYS A 122 3.10 0.70 -11.92
C CYS A 122 4.23 0.71 -12.97
N LEU A 123 4.37 -0.36 -13.73
CA LEU A 123 5.38 -0.46 -14.79
C LEU A 123 5.09 0.48 -15.96
N SER A 124 3.83 0.59 -16.35
CA SER A 124 3.39 1.39 -17.50
C SER A 124 3.52 2.90 -17.25
N THR A 125 3.14 3.36 -16.06
CA THR A 125 3.07 4.80 -15.73
C THR A 125 4.27 5.27 -14.91
N ARG A 126 5.06 4.37 -14.35
CA ARG A 126 6.13 4.63 -13.36
C ARG A 126 5.63 5.40 -12.13
N SER A 127 4.41 5.14 -11.74
CA SER A 127 3.69 5.82 -10.67
C SER A 127 2.65 4.90 -10.06
N ILE A 128 2.07 5.31 -8.93
CA ILE A 128 0.91 4.61 -8.39
C ILE A 128 -0.33 4.87 -9.25
N ASP A 129 -1.07 3.81 -9.52
CA ASP A 129 -2.45 3.89 -10.01
C ASP A 129 -3.38 3.61 -8.82
N LEU A 130 -4.01 4.65 -8.30
CA LEU A 130 -4.84 4.54 -7.10
C LEU A 130 -6.06 3.65 -7.34
N SER A 131 -6.65 3.69 -8.53
CA SER A 131 -7.80 2.84 -8.87
C SER A 131 -7.43 1.36 -8.87
N ALA A 132 -6.27 1.01 -9.42
CA ALA A 132 -5.75 -0.36 -9.39
C ALA A 132 -5.41 -0.81 -7.97
N PHE A 133 -4.85 0.07 -7.16
CA PHE A 133 -4.58 -0.20 -5.74
C PHE A 133 -5.88 -0.46 -4.96
N CYS A 134 -6.89 0.38 -5.12
CA CYS A 134 -8.20 0.20 -4.51
C CYS A 134 -8.89 -1.09 -4.97
N ALA A 135 -8.73 -1.49 -6.22
CA ALA A 135 -9.25 -2.76 -6.72
C ALA A 135 -8.56 -3.96 -6.05
N ALA A 136 -7.25 -3.89 -5.82
CA ALA A 136 -6.52 -4.91 -5.08
C ALA A 136 -6.99 -4.99 -3.61
N MET A 137 -7.20 -3.85 -2.95
CA MET A 137 -7.80 -3.80 -1.60
C MET A 137 -9.16 -4.49 -1.57
N ALA A 138 -10.05 -4.15 -2.50
CA ALA A 138 -11.40 -4.71 -2.56
C ALA A 138 -11.38 -6.23 -2.75
N ALA A 139 -10.50 -6.74 -3.59
CA ALA A 139 -10.39 -8.15 -3.92
C ALA A 139 -9.73 -9.00 -2.82
N LEU A 140 -8.91 -8.42 -1.97
CA LEU A 140 -8.15 -9.14 -0.91
C LEU A 140 -9.03 -9.86 0.13
N PRO A 141 -10.08 -9.36 0.82
CA PRO A 141 -10.58 -8.00 0.96
C PRO A 141 -9.96 -7.22 2.13
N MET A 142 -9.65 -5.98 1.91
CA MET A 142 -9.16 -5.03 2.92
C MET A 142 -9.84 -3.68 2.72
N ASP A 143 -10.51 -3.16 3.73
CA ASP A 143 -11.08 -1.82 3.68
C ASP A 143 -10.09 -0.74 4.13
N TYR A 144 -10.50 0.52 4.02
CA TYR A 144 -9.63 1.64 4.37
C TYR A 144 -9.27 1.69 5.87
N ALA A 145 -10.19 1.31 6.74
CA ALA A 145 -9.93 1.27 8.18
C ALA A 145 -8.83 0.23 8.52
N GLU A 146 -8.87 -0.94 7.88
CA GLU A 146 -7.85 -1.97 8.05
C GLU A 146 -6.50 -1.55 7.47
N LEU A 147 -6.49 -0.95 6.26
CA LEU A 147 -5.27 -0.37 5.68
C LEU A 147 -4.61 0.62 6.62
N TYR A 148 -5.40 1.54 7.17
CA TYR A 148 -4.93 2.54 8.12
C TYR A 148 -4.31 1.90 9.37
N ALA A 149 -5.01 0.96 10.00
CA ALA A 149 -4.53 0.31 11.22
C ALA A 149 -3.22 -0.46 10.99
N LEU A 150 -3.13 -1.23 9.90
CA LEU A 150 -1.94 -1.99 9.55
C LEU A 150 -0.77 -1.07 9.16
N TYR A 151 -1.06 0.02 8.43
CA TYR A 151 -0.06 1.02 8.07
C TYR A 151 0.59 1.65 9.31
N ILE A 152 -0.21 2.09 10.27
CA ILE A 152 0.30 2.69 11.51
C ILE A 152 1.25 1.72 12.23
N GLY A 153 0.85 0.48 12.40
CA GLY A 153 1.67 -0.55 13.04
C GLY A 153 2.98 -0.83 12.30
N LYS A 154 2.91 -1.00 10.99
CA LYS A 154 4.08 -1.27 10.15
C LYS A 154 5.05 -0.09 10.12
N ASN A 155 4.55 1.14 10.00
CA ASN A 155 5.38 2.33 10.00
C ASN A 155 6.15 2.49 11.33
N MET A 156 5.50 2.27 12.46
CA MET A 156 6.15 2.32 13.77
C MET A 156 7.28 1.28 13.88
N LEU A 157 7.05 0.07 13.37
CA LEU A 157 8.07 -0.98 13.36
C LEU A 157 9.25 -0.61 12.45
N ASN A 158 9.00 -0.11 11.26
CA ASN A 158 10.03 0.32 10.31
C ASN A 158 10.90 1.45 10.91
N ARG A 159 10.30 2.42 11.58
CA ARG A 159 11.03 3.50 12.25
C ARG A 159 11.91 2.98 13.37
N PHE A 160 11.42 2.05 14.16
CA PHE A 160 12.22 1.43 15.24
C PHE A 160 13.43 0.69 14.67
N GLN A 161 13.25 -0.07 13.60
CA GLN A 161 14.35 -0.78 12.93
C GLN A 161 15.38 0.19 12.35
N GLN A 162 14.94 1.27 11.70
CA GLN A 162 15.84 2.29 11.14
C GLN A 162 16.69 2.96 12.23
N GLN A 163 16.08 3.36 13.34
CA GLN A 163 16.78 3.98 14.46
C GLN A 163 17.81 3.05 15.12
N ASN A 164 17.58 1.73 15.11
CA ASN A 164 18.52 0.76 15.66
C ASN A 164 19.68 0.46 14.72
N GLN A 165 19.49 0.56 13.40
CA GLN A 165 20.57 0.40 12.42
C GLN A 165 21.61 1.54 12.52
N ASP A 166 21.20 2.72 12.94
CA ASP A 166 22.09 3.86 13.14
C ASP A 166 22.92 3.75 14.45
N LEU A 167 22.69 2.71 15.27
CA LEU A 167 23.39 2.46 16.52
C LEU A 167 24.47 1.35 16.42
N GLU A 168 24.53 0.61 15.29
CA GLU A 168 25.54 -0.41 15.00
C GLU A 168 26.67 0.16 14.10
#